data_0ce185715d16b23f2cfa3508b64222ed
#
_entry.id   0ce185715d16b23f2cfa3508b64222ed
#
_cell.length_a   1.000
_cell.length_b   1.000
_cell.length_c   1.000
_cell.angle_alpha   90.00
_cell.angle_beta   90.00
_cell.angle_gamma   90.00
#
_symmetry.space_group_name_H-M   'P 1'
#
loop_
_entity.id
_entity.type
_entity.pdbx_description
1 polymer ?
#
loop_
_entity_poly.entity_id
_entity_poly.type
_entity_poly.pdbx_seq_one_letter_code
_entity_poly.pdbx_strand_id
1 'polypeptide(L)'
;MTKIFVSLFITILAIIFYFSLRGLYKETIDIDGKVNKEYFKVPLLFHILYWIFTFTPGFNVVSFLISFFALLDLLWIEDYKSDSFWLKQV
;
A
#
# COMPACT_ATOMS: atom_id res chain seq x y z
N MET A 1 25.16 -9.88 10.46
CA MET A 1 23.96 -10.72 10.64
C MET A 1 22.75 -9.89 10.97
N THR A 2 22.84 -9.01 11.99
CA THR A 2 21.69 -8.19 12.39
C THR A 2 21.15 -7.31 11.25
N LYS A 3 22.04 -6.75 10.44
CA LYS A 3 21.62 -5.89 9.32
C LYS A 3 20.81 -6.65 8.28
N ILE A 4 21.15 -7.92 8.06
CA ILE A 4 20.44 -8.77 7.10
C ILE A 4 19.02 -9.02 7.60
N PHE A 5 18.85 -9.33 8.88
CA PHE A 5 17.53 -9.58 9.45
C PHE A 5 16.67 -8.33 9.45
N VAL A 6 17.25 -7.18 9.79
CA VAL A 6 16.52 -5.91 9.78
C VAL A 6 16.09 -5.57 8.35
N SER A 7 16.99 -5.72 7.37
CA SER A 7 16.67 -5.46 5.98
C SER A 7 15.57 -6.38 5.48
N LEU A 8 15.65 -7.66 5.80
CA LEU A 8 14.64 -8.64 5.42
C LEU A 8 13.29 -8.32 6.05
N PHE A 9 13.29 -7.93 7.32
CA PHE A 9 12.07 -7.54 8.02
C PHE A 9 11.40 -6.33 7.36
N ILE A 10 12.20 -5.32 7.03
CA ILE A 10 11.70 -4.11 6.36
C ILE A 10 11.15 -4.46 4.97
N THR A 11 11.82 -5.35 4.25
CA THR A 11 11.34 -5.81 2.94
C THR A 11 9.98 -6.48 3.07
N ILE A 12 9.81 -7.35 4.05
CA ILE A 12 8.54 -8.03 4.28
C ILE A 12 7.45 -7.02 4.62
N LEU A 13 7.73 -6.05 5.47
CA LEU A 13 6.77 -5.01 5.81
C LEU A 13 6.40 -4.17 4.59
N ALA A 14 7.38 -3.85 3.75
CA ALA A 14 7.11 -3.08 2.54
C ALA A 14 6.18 -3.84 1.59
N ILE A 15 6.40 -5.15 1.45
CA ILE A 15 5.55 -6.00 0.61
C ILE A 15 4.13 -6.04 1.18
N ILE A 16 4.00 -6.23 2.49
CA ILE A 16 2.71 -6.29 3.15
C ILE A 16 1.95 -4.96 2.95
N PHE A 17 2.62 -3.84 3.16
CA PHE A 17 1.99 -2.52 2.98
C PHE A 17 1.64 -2.25 1.53
N TYR A 18 2.45 -2.72 0.58
CA TYR A 18 2.15 -2.56 -0.84
C TYR A 18 0.87 -3.29 -1.22
N PHE A 19 0.73 -4.54 -0.78
CA PHE A 19 -0.50 -5.28 -1.06
C PHE A 19 -1.70 -4.67 -0.34
N SER A 20 -1.50 -4.15 0.87
CA SER A 20 -2.56 -3.44 1.58
C SER A 20 -2.99 -2.20 0.81
N LEU A 21 -2.02 -1.47 0.27
CA LEU A 21 -2.30 -0.27 -0.52
C LEU A 21 -3.14 -0.61 -1.74
N ARG A 22 -2.82 -1.71 -2.42
CA ARG A 22 -3.59 -2.15 -3.58
C ARG A 22 -4.98 -2.66 -3.23
N GLY A 23 -5.19 -3.02 -1.98
CA GLY A 23 -6.51 -3.45 -1.50
C GLY A 23 -7.41 -2.31 -1.08
N LEU A 24 -6.93 -1.09 -1.11
CA LEU A 24 -7.75 0.07 -0.76
C LEU A 24 -8.73 0.40 -1.89
N TYR A 25 -9.93 0.80 -1.52
CA TYR A 25 -10.95 1.13 -2.49
C TYR A 25 -11.82 2.28 -1.99
N LYS A 26 -12.48 2.96 -2.94
CA LYS A 26 -13.50 3.95 -2.67
C LYS A 26 -14.82 3.45 -3.20
N GLU A 27 -15.88 3.68 -2.45
CA GLU A 27 -17.22 3.37 -2.90
C GLU A 27 -17.79 4.60 -3.61
N THR A 28 -18.28 4.39 -4.83
CA THR A 28 -18.94 5.43 -5.61
C THR A 28 -20.36 4.99 -5.90
N ILE A 29 -21.28 5.94 -5.92
CA ILE A 29 -22.67 5.67 -6.26
C ILE A 29 -22.92 6.08 -7.69
N ASP A 30 -23.37 5.11 -8.50
CA ASP A 30 -23.66 5.31 -9.89
C ASP A 30 -24.98 6.09 -10.07
N ILE A 31 -25.23 6.54 -11.29
CA ILE A 31 -26.47 7.26 -11.63
C ILE A 31 -27.69 6.38 -11.33
N ASP A 32 -27.54 5.09 -11.52
CA ASP A 32 -28.61 4.12 -11.26
C ASP A 32 -28.74 3.77 -9.77
N GLY A 33 -27.96 4.38 -8.91
CA GLY A 33 -28.01 4.09 -7.48
C GLY A 33 -27.20 2.87 -7.05
N LYS A 34 -26.44 2.29 -7.96
CA LYS A 34 -25.60 1.13 -7.63
C LYS A 34 -24.30 1.59 -7.00
N VAL A 35 -23.86 0.85 -5.97
CA VAL A 35 -22.60 1.12 -5.30
C VAL A 35 -21.50 0.38 -6.05
N ASN A 36 -20.52 1.15 -6.55
CA ASN A 36 -19.36 0.61 -7.23
C ASN A 36 -18.12 0.81 -6.38
N LYS A 37 -17.22 -0.16 -6.42
CA LYS A 37 -15.95 -0.09 -5.71
C LYS A 37 -14.83 0.23 -6.69
N GLU A 38 -14.16 1.33 -6.46
CA GLU A 38 -12.99 1.70 -7.25
C GLU A 38 -11.74 1.46 -6.43
N TYR A 39 -10.96 0.48 -6.84
CA TYR A 39 -9.71 0.17 -6.16
C TYR A 39 -8.63 1.18 -6.53
N PHE A 40 -7.76 1.45 -5.58
CA PHE A 40 -6.63 2.33 -5.81
C PHE A 40 -5.71 1.73 -6.87
N LYS A 41 -5.42 2.52 -7.91
CA LYS A 41 -4.58 2.07 -9.01
C LYS A 41 -3.19 2.66 -8.88
N VAL A 42 -2.19 1.78 -8.90
CA VAL A 42 -0.80 2.19 -8.84
C VAL A 42 -0.28 2.32 -10.27
N PRO A 43 0.30 3.48 -10.65
CA PRO A 43 0.90 3.63 -11.97
C PRO A 43 1.98 2.58 -12.22
N LEU A 44 2.09 2.12 -13.47
CA LEU A 44 3.06 1.07 -13.82
C LEU A 44 4.47 1.47 -13.46
N LEU A 45 4.85 2.72 -13.75
CA LEU A 45 6.19 3.21 -13.44
C LEU A 45 6.45 3.15 -11.94
N PHE A 46 5.50 3.59 -11.12
CA PHE A 46 5.63 3.54 -9.66
C PHE A 46 5.76 2.10 -9.19
N HIS A 47 4.98 1.19 -9.78
CA HIS A 47 5.02 -0.22 -9.44
C HIS A 47 6.41 -0.82 -9.69
N ILE A 48 6.99 -0.55 -10.85
CA ILE A 48 8.31 -1.05 -11.20
C ILE A 48 9.37 -0.48 -10.25
N LEU A 49 9.37 0.82 -10.04
CA LEU A 49 10.35 1.48 -9.16
C LEU A 49 10.21 0.99 -7.71
N TYR A 50 8.97 0.80 -7.27
CA TYR A 50 8.72 0.31 -5.92
C TYR A 50 9.34 -1.07 -5.70
N TRP A 51 9.14 -1.99 -6.64
CA TRP A 51 9.69 -3.33 -6.52
C TRP A 51 11.21 -3.33 -6.59
N ILE A 52 11.80 -2.50 -7.46
CA ILE A 52 13.25 -2.37 -7.54
C ILE A 52 13.81 -1.90 -6.21
N PHE A 53 13.23 -0.87 -5.62
CA PHE A 53 13.69 -0.34 -4.33
C PHE A 53 13.47 -1.35 -3.21
N THR A 54 12.34 -2.05 -3.22
CA THR A 54 12.01 -3.01 -2.18
C THR A 54 13.04 -4.14 -2.11
N PHE A 55 13.52 -4.60 -3.25
CA PHE A 55 14.49 -5.68 -3.28
C PHE A 55 15.94 -5.20 -3.26
N THR A 56 16.18 -3.91 -3.20
CA THR A 56 17.53 -3.36 -3.08
C THR A 56 17.83 -3.07 -1.62
N PRO A 57 18.88 -3.68 -1.05
CA PRO A 57 19.24 -3.41 0.34
C PRO A 57 19.50 -1.93 0.57
N GLY A 58 18.99 -1.39 1.65
CA GLY A 58 19.11 0.03 1.96
C GLY A 58 17.98 0.87 1.39
N PHE A 59 17.58 0.62 0.15
CA PHE A 59 16.46 1.36 -0.46
C PHE A 59 15.11 0.79 -0.05
N ASN A 60 15.08 -0.39 0.54
CA ASN A 60 13.83 -0.96 1.04
C ASN A 60 13.19 -0.10 2.13
N VAL A 61 13.97 0.67 2.88
CA VAL A 61 13.45 1.61 3.86
C VAL A 61 12.63 2.69 3.17
N VAL A 62 13.10 3.16 2.01
CA VAL A 62 12.36 4.17 1.23
C VAL A 62 11.01 3.61 0.79
N SER A 63 11.01 2.39 0.26
CA SER A 63 9.75 1.74 -0.15
C SER A 63 8.79 1.59 1.02
N PHE A 64 9.31 1.18 2.17
CA PHE A 64 8.50 1.03 3.38
C PHE A 64 7.87 2.36 3.78
N LEU A 65 8.65 3.44 3.81
CA LEU A 65 8.15 4.74 4.21
C LEU A 65 7.12 5.28 3.21
N ILE A 66 7.36 5.10 1.93
CA ILE A 66 6.43 5.55 0.89
C ILE A 66 5.08 4.84 1.05
N SER A 67 5.11 3.52 1.19
CA SER A 67 3.87 2.76 1.33
C SER A 67 3.16 3.09 2.65
N PHE A 68 3.91 3.26 3.73
CA PHE A 68 3.34 3.60 5.02
C PHE A 68 2.62 4.95 4.97
N PHE A 69 3.29 5.98 4.45
CA PHE A 69 2.67 7.30 4.37
C PHE A 69 1.51 7.33 3.38
N ALA A 70 1.63 6.58 2.29
CA ALA A 70 0.53 6.49 1.33
C ALA A 70 -0.70 5.84 1.97
N LEU A 71 -0.50 4.78 2.77
CA LEU A 71 -1.61 4.15 3.47
C LEU A 71 -2.28 5.11 4.44
N LEU A 72 -1.49 5.85 5.21
CA LEU A 72 -2.05 6.82 6.15
C LEU A 72 -2.84 7.89 5.42
N ASP A 73 -2.29 8.41 4.32
CA ASP A 73 -2.94 9.45 3.54
C ASP A 73 -4.27 8.95 2.97
N LEU A 74 -4.26 7.79 2.34
CA LEU A 74 -5.45 7.27 1.70
C LEU A 74 -6.52 6.87 2.71
N LEU A 75 -6.13 6.28 3.84
CA LEU A 75 -7.09 5.82 4.84
C LEU A 75 -7.69 6.97 5.65
N TRP A 76 -6.88 7.96 6.01
CA TRP A 76 -7.32 9.00 6.93
C TRP A 76 -7.71 10.29 6.24
N ILE A 77 -7.06 10.65 5.15
CA ILE A 77 -7.33 11.91 4.47
C ILE A 77 -8.29 11.71 3.30
N GLU A 78 -8.06 10.69 2.50
CA GLU A 78 -8.87 10.41 1.31
C GLU A 78 -10.06 9.48 1.59
N ASP A 79 -10.21 9.01 2.82
CA ASP A 79 -11.32 8.16 3.24
C ASP A 79 -11.45 6.86 2.45
N TYR A 80 -10.34 6.30 1.98
CA TYR A 80 -10.36 4.99 1.36
C TYR A 80 -10.69 3.92 2.39
N LYS A 81 -11.38 2.89 1.95
CA LYS A 81 -11.69 1.72 2.77
C LYS A 81 -10.74 0.58 2.40
N SER A 82 -10.57 -0.36 3.32
CA SER A 82 -9.65 -1.47 3.11
C SER A 82 -10.34 -2.80 3.36
N ASP A 83 -10.10 -3.75 2.46
CA ASP A 83 -10.52 -5.14 2.65
C ASP A 83 -9.48 -5.93 3.44
N SER A 84 -8.32 -5.36 3.70
CA SER A 84 -7.24 -6.05 4.42
C SER A 84 -7.61 -6.31 5.86
N PHE A 85 -7.29 -7.50 6.34
CA PHE A 85 -7.67 -7.93 7.68
C PHE A 85 -7.18 -6.97 8.77
N TRP A 86 -5.90 -6.55 8.68
CA TRP A 86 -5.31 -5.72 9.72
C TRP A 86 -5.70 -4.24 9.60
N LEU A 87 -6.23 -3.82 8.46
CA LEU A 87 -6.67 -2.45 8.26
C LEU A 87 -8.18 -2.30 8.35
N LYS A 88 -8.86 -3.41 8.61
CA LYS A 88 -10.31 -3.44 8.67
C LYS A 88 -10.78 -2.95 10.03
N GLN A 89 -10.61 -1.71 10.29
CA GLN A 89 -10.92 -1.17 11.61
C GLN A 89 -12.19 -0.35 11.62
N VAL A 90 -12.70 -0.11 10.49
CA VAL A 90 -13.73 0.88 10.37
C VAL A 90 -14.76 0.47 9.38
#